data_dc79f499f42c70def41b9e0e780abdc6
#
_entry.id   dc79f499f42c70def41b9e0e780abdc6
#
_cell.length_a   1.000
_cell.length_b   1.000
_cell.length_c   1.000
_cell.angle_alpha   90.00
_cell.angle_beta   90.00
_cell.angle_gamma   90.00
#
_symmetry.space_group_name_H-M   'P 1'
#
loop_
_entity.id
_entity.type
_entity.pdbx_description
1 polymer ?
#
loop_
_entity_poly.entity_id
_entity_poly.type
_entity_poly.pdbx_seq_one_letter_code
_entity_poly.pdbx_strand_id
1 'polypeptide(L)'
;MDNAKQQRTSIPQTEQEWRTRLTPEQYEVLRNKGTEQPFTGAYASTKEPGVYRCAGCGAALFSSTTKYESGTGWPSFWEPIEPGAVELHDDRTLWMHRTEVTCARCGGHLGHVFSDGPRPTGDRYCMNSVSLELEPEPHGE
;
A
#
# COMPACT_ATOMS: atom_id res chain seq x y z
N MET A 1 -24.04 7.37 10.31
CA MET A 1 -23.04 7.59 10.34
C MET A 1 -22.12 6.61 10.44
N ASP A 2 -21.23 6.70 10.10
CA ASP A 2 -20.40 5.73 9.76
C ASP A 2 -19.22 5.76 10.63
N ASN A 3 -19.36 5.27 11.83
CA ASN A 3 -18.27 5.25 12.78
C ASN A 3 -17.08 4.45 12.30
N ALA A 4 -17.34 3.37 11.59
CA ALA A 4 -16.25 2.54 11.07
C ALA A 4 -15.41 3.33 10.09
N LYS A 5 -16.06 4.11 9.24
CA LYS A 5 -15.33 4.92 8.28
C LYS A 5 -14.51 6.00 8.97
N GLN A 6 -15.08 6.63 10.00
CA GLN A 6 -14.34 7.63 10.74
C GLN A 6 -13.13 7.04 11.44
N GLN A 7 -13.28 5.84 12.00
CA GLN A 7 -12.16 5.18 12.65
C GLN A 7 -11.05 4.87 11.68
N ARG A 8 -11.41 4.45 10.45
CA ARG A 8 -10.41 4.12 9.45
C ARG A 8 -9.64 5.34 8.97
N THR A 9 -10.23 6.54 9.06
CA THR A 9 -9.54 7.73 8.59
C THR A 9 -8.75 8.43 9.68
N SER A 10 -8.90 8.00 10.94
CA SER A 10 -8.10 8.58 12.01
C SER A 10 -6.78 7.82 12.14
N ILE A 11 -5.76 8.51 12.61
CA ILE A 11 -4.45 7.91 12.77
C ILE A 11 -4.28 7.46 14.21
N PRO A 12 -3.98 6.18 14.45
CA PRO A 12 -3.71 5.74 15.83
C PRO A 12 -2.56 6.52 16.44
N GLN A 13 -2.68 6.78 17.74
CA GLN A 13 -1.70 7.59 18.45
C GLN A 13 -0.70 6.76 19.23
N THR A 14 -0.97 5.50 19.48
CA THR A 14 -0.09 4.65 20.29
C THR A 14 0.06 3.30 19.63
N GLU A 15 1.11 2.57 20.04
CA GLU A 15 1.32 1.20 19.56
C GLU A 15 0.12 0.33 19.89
N GLN A 16 -0.46 0.53 21.07
CA GLN A 16 -1.62 -0.24 21.47
C GLN A 16 -2.78 -0.03 20.51
N GLU A 17 -3.00 1.20 20.10
CA GLU A 17 -4.09 1.50 19.17
C GLU A 17 -3.83 0.86 17.81
N TRP A 18 -2.58 0.87 17.37
CA TRP A 18 -2.23 0.20 16.11
C TRP A 18 -2.51 -1.29 16.20
N ARG A 19 -2.11 -1.93 17.30
CA ARG A 19 -2.31 -3.36 17.45
C ARG A 19 -3.79 -3.73 17.55
N THR A 20 -4.61 -2.84 18.08
CA THR A 20 -6.04 -3.06 18.16
C THR A 20 -6.69 -2.96 16.80
N ARG A 21 -6.23 -2.01 15.98
CA ARG A 21 -6.84 -1.77 14.67
C ARG A 21 -6.42 -2.78 13.62
N LEU A 22 -5.17 -3.22 13.64
CA LEU A 22 -4.60 -4.03 12.58
C LEU A 22 -4.60 -5.50 12.96
N THR A 23 -4.68 -6.37 11.94
CA THR A 23 -4.40 -7.78 12.17
C THR A 23 -2.89 -7.92 12.46
N PRO A 24 -2.46 -9.05 13.04
CA PRO A 24 -1.02 -9.25 13.26
C PRO A 24 -0.20 -9.13 11.99
N GLU A 25 -0.71 -9.62 10.86
CA GLU A 25 0.01 -9.51 9.60
C GLU A 25 0.12 -8.07 9.13
N GLN A 26 -0.98 -7.32 9.25
CA GLN A 26 -0.97 -5.92 8.88
C GLN A 26 -0.01 -5.13 9.76
N TYR A 27 -0.01 -5.42 11.06
CA TYR A 27 0.89 -4.73 11.98
C TYR A 27 2.34 -5.00 11.62
N GLU A 28 2.66 -6.26 11.32
CA GLU A 28 4.03 -6.62 10.99
C GLU A 28 4.53 -5.85 9.77
N VAL A 29 3.71 -5.71 8.75
CA VAL A 29 4.13 -5.03 7.53
C VAL A 29 4.09 -3.52 7.71
N LEU A 30 2.98 -2.98 8.19
CA LEU A 30 2.80 -1.52 8.25
C LEU A 30 3.68 -0.86 9.30
N ARG A 31 3.86 -1.52 10.44
CA ARG A 31 4.57 -0.89 11.55
C ARG A 31 5.97 -1.44 11.78
N ASN A 32 6.24 -2.68 11.38
CA ASN A 32 7.55 -3.30 11.58
C ASN A 32 8.30 -3.55 10.28
N LYS A 33 7.80 -3.02 9.16
CA LYS A 33 8.45 -3.10 7.86
C LYS A 33 8.61 -4.52 7.35
N GLY A 34 7.73 -5.42 7.73
CA GLY A 34 7.75 -6.77 7.19
C GLY A 34 7.36 -6.79 5.72
N THR A 35 7.57 -7.92 5.07
CA THR A 35 7.24 -8.10 3.67
C THR A 35 6.44 -9.39 3.54
N GLU A 36 5.29 -9.32 2.86
CA GLU A 36 4.53 -10.54 2.60
C GLU A 36 5.25 -11.38 1.56
N GLN A 37 4.98 -12.67 1.55
CA GLN A 37 5.58 -13.55 0.56
C GLN A 37 4.94 -13.30 -0.80
N PRO A 38 5.71 -13.43 -1.90
CA PRO A 38 5.14 -13.20 -3.21
C PRO A 38 4.04 -14.22 -3.51
N PHE A 39 3.04 -13.78 -4.25
CA PHE A 39 1.90 -14.59 -4.70
C PHE A 39 0.96 -15.01 -3.58
N THR A 40 1.13 -14.48 -2.35
CA THR A 40 0.25 -14.82 -1.24
C THR A 40 -0.77 -13.74 -0.94
N GLY A 41 -0.54 -12.50 -1.40
CA GLY A 41 -1.42 -11.40 -1.08
C GLY A 41 -2.68 -11.39 -1.90
N ALA A 42 -3.73 -10.81 -1.32
CA ALA A 42 -5.05 -10.81 -1.95
C ALA A 42 -5.10 -10.02 -3.24
N TYR A 43 -4.21 -9.03 -3.39
CA TYR A 43 -4.32 -8.12 -4.53
C TYR A 43 -3.25 -8.32 -5.60
N ALA A 44 -2.45 -9.38 -5.50
CA ALA A 44 -1.36 -9.57 -6.45
C ALA A 44 -1.84 -9.54 -7.90
N SER A 45 -2.97 -10.21 -8.18
CA SER A 45 -3.48 -10.32 -9.54
C SER A 45 -4.88 -9.74 -9.72
N THR A 46 -5.33 -8.98 -8.75
CA THR A 46 -6.69 -8.40 -8.79
C THR A 46 -6.79 -7.36 -9.90
N LYS A 47 -7.89 -7.40 -10.63
CA LYS A 47 -8.15 -6.44 -11.71
C LYS A 47 -9.40 -5.63 -11.47
N GLU A 48 -9.97 -5.72 -10.29
CA GLU A 48 -11.21 -5.02 -9.97
C GLU A 48 -10.98 -3.51 -9.92
N PRO A 49 -11.84 -2.71 -10.56
CA PRO A 49 -11.67 -1.25 -10.53
C PRO A 49 -11.92 -0.70 -9.13
N GLY A 50 -11.11 0.27 -8.73
CA GLY A 50 -11.29 0.89 -7.43
C GLY A 50 -10.06 1.63 -6.99
N VAL A 51 -10.07 2.00 -5.72
CA VAL A 51 -8.99 2.75 -5.09
C VAL A 51 -8.40 1.88 -3.99
N TYR A 52 -7.06 1.79 -3.97
CA TYR A 52 -6.34 1.08 -2.93
C TYR A 52 -5.99 2.06 -1.83
N ARG A 53 -6.51 1.79 -0.63
CA ARG A 53 -6.32 2.67 0.51
C ARG A 53 -5.36 2.05 1.50
N CYS A 54 -4.73 2.89 2.33
CA CYS A 54 -3.86 2.40 3.39
C CYS A 54 -4.69 1.62 4.41
N ALA A 55 -4.28 0.39 4.69
CA ALA A 55 -4.99 -0.44 5.66
C ALA A 55 -4.92 0.15 7.06
N GLY A 56 -3.94 1.00 7.33
CA GLY A 56 -3.78 1.58 8.65
C GLY A 56 -4.61 2.83 8.88
N CYS A 57 -4.67 3.74 7.91
CA CYS A 57 -5.33 5.03 8.14
C CYS A 57 -6.41 5.37 7.13
N GLY A 58 -6.58 4.57 6.08
CA GLY A 58 -7.64 4.80 5.09
C GLY A 58 -7.31 5.80 4.00
N ALA A 59 -6.11 6.36 3.99
CA ALA A 59 -5.75 7.33 2.96
C ALA A 59 -5.73 6.67 1.58
N ALA A 60 -6.17 7.40 0.54
CA ALA A 60 -6.12 6.89 -0.81
C ALA A 60 -4.68 6.88 -1.31
N LEU A 61 -4.21 5.75 -1.82
CA LEU A 61 -2.81 5.58 -2.19
C LEU A 61 -2.61 5.32 -3.67
N PHE A 62 -3.35 4.39 -4.23
CA PHE A 62 -3.18 3.99 -5.63
C PHE A 62 -4.54 3.74 -6.28
N SER A 63 -4.59 3.95 -7.58
CA SER A 63 -5.79 3.67 -8.36
C SER A 63 -5.59 2.40 -9.16
N SER A 64 -6.66 1.64 -9.35
CA SER A 64 -6.59 0.45 -10.20
C SER A 64 -6.18 0.79 -11.62
N THR A 65 -6.33 2.05 -12.04
CA THR A 65 -5.99 2.45 -13.40
C THR A 65 -4.48 2.38 -13.66
N THR A 66 -3.66 2.41 -12.62
CA THR A 66 -2.21 2.30 -12.80
C THR A 66 -1.67 0.94 -12.36
N LYS A 67 -2.53 0.02 -11.93
CA LYS A 67 -2.11 -1.32 -11.54
C LYS A 67 -1.83 -2.15 -12.79
N TYR A 68 -0.79 -2.96 -12.74
CA TYR A 68 -0.44 -3.82 -13.85
C TYR A 68 0.19 -5.12 -13.37
N GLU A 69 0.24 -6.11 -14.24
CA GLU A 69 0.84 -7.41 -13.92
C GLU A 69 2.34 -7.31 -14.09
N SER A 70 3.06 -7.34 -13.00
CA SER A 70 4.52 -7.26 -13.06
C SER A 70 5.18 -8.64 -13.03
N GLY A 71 4.43 -9.68 -12.68
CA GLY A 71 4.99 -11.01 -12.56
C GLY A 71 5.78 -11.23 -11.29
N THR A 72 5.82 -10.24 -10.39
CA THR A 72 6.63 -10.34 -9.18
C THR A 72 5.93 -11.05 -8.03
N GLY A 73 4.60 -11.18 -8.10
CA GLY A 73 3.84 -11.77 -7.01
C GLY A 73 3.32 -10.77 -5.99
N TRP A 74 3.57 -9.50 -6.21
CA TRP A 74 3.03 -8.42 -5.38
C TRP A 74 2.23 -7.47 -6.25
N PRO A 75 1.21 -6.79 -5.69
CA PRO A 75 0.49 -5.78 -6.48
C PRO A 75 1.45 -4.66 -6.89
N SER A 76 1.38 -4.30 -8.16
CA SER A 76 2.32 -3.33 -8.74
C SER A 76 1.55 -2.20 -9.42
N PHE A 77 2.07 -0.98 -9.27
CA PHE A 77 1.46 0.22 -9.83
C PHE A 77 2.56 1.07 -10.44
N TRP A 78 2.25 1.86 -11.47
CA TRP A 78 3.30 2.67 -12.07
C TRP A 78 3.28 4.11 -11.55
N GLU A 79 2.32 4.50 -10.74
CA GLU A 79 2.38 5.78 -10.01
C GLU A 79 1.34 5.80 -8.89
N PRO A 80 1.55 6.64 -7.85
CA PRO A 80 0.54 6.81 -6.81
C PRO A 80 -0.68 7.54 -7.34
N ILE A 81 -1.76 7.54 -6.56
CA ILE A 81 -3.00 8.19 -6.99
C ILE A 81 -2.80 9.71 -7.13
N GLU A 82 -1.87 10.27 -6.37
CA GLU A 82 -1.47 11.67 -6.52
C GLU A 82 -0.08 11.81 -5.91
N PRO A 83 0.67 12.86 -6.28
CA PRO A 83 2.08 12.93 -5.89
C PRO A 83 2.32 12.92 -4.38
N GLY A 84 1.43 13.48 -3.59
CA GLY A 84 1.63 13.54 -2.15
C GLY A 84 1.07 12.36 -1.38
N ALA A 85 0.59 11.31 -2.06
CA ALA A 85 -0.04 10.18 -1.38
C ALA A 85 0.96 9.32 -0.62
N VAL A 86 2.20 9.24 -1.09
CA VAL A 86 3.23 8.40 -0.47
C VAL A 86 4.51 9.20 -0.29
N GLU A 87 5.38 8.70 0.59
CA GLU A 87 6.71 9.25 0.79
C GLU A 87 7.74 8.20 0.46
N LEU A 88 8.89 8.65 -0.01
CA LEU A 88 9.97 7.75 -0.41
C LEU A 88 11.15 7.93 0.52
N HIS A 89 11.77 6.83 0.93
CA HIS A 89 12.89 6.86 1.86
C HIS A 89 13.99 5.90 1.39
N ASP A 90 15.24 6.25 1.64
CA ASP A 90 16.33 5.35 1.38
C ASP A 90 16.21 4.15 2.31
N ASP A 91 16.41 2.96 1.76
CA ASP A 91 16.42 1.74 2.54
C ASP A 91 17.69 0.96 2.19
N ARG A 92 18.66 0.94 3.10
CA ARG A 92 19.95 0.30 2.86
C ARG A 92 20.13 -0.94 3.71
N THR A 93 19.09 -1.71 3.81
CA THR A 93 19.09 -2.91 4.62
C THR A 93 19.78 -4.06 3.89
N LEU A 94 20.57 -4.84 4.62
CA LEU A 94 21.13 -6.11 4.10
C LEU A 94 21.93 -5.92 2.82
N TRP A 95 22.80 -4.91 2.79
CA TRP A 95 23.67 -4.63 1.64
C TRP A 95 22.94 -4.15 0.41
N MET A 96 21.62 -4.08 0.45
CA MET A 96 20.84 -3.62 -0.68
C MET A 96 20.48 -2.16 -0.50
N HIS A 97 20.44 -1.45 -1.63
CA HIS A 97 19.97 -0.07 -1.61
C HIS A 97 18.64 -0.05 -2.35
N ARG A 98 17.56 0.17 -1.64
CA ARG A 98 16.24 0.23 -2.24
C ARG A 98 15.57 1.54 -1.82
N THR A 99 14.45 1.85 -2.44
CA THR A 99 13.66 3.02 -2.06
C THR A 99 12.36 2.52 -1.43
N GLU A 100 12.20 2.81 -0.15
CA GLU A 100 11.01 2.41 0.60
C GLU A 100 9.87 3.37 0.31
N VAL A 101 8.64 2.85 0.23
CA VAL A 101 7.44 3.64 0.03
C VAL A 101 6.59 3.53 1.29
N THR A 102 6.24 4.68 1.87
CA THR A 102 5.38 4.72 3.05
C THR A 102 4.15 5.57 2.77
N CYS A 103 3.11 5.33 3.55
CA CYS A 103 1.91 6.18 3.49
C CYS A 103 2.28 7.56 4.00
N ALA A 104 2.02 8.61 3.20
CA ALA A 104 2.38 9.96 3.59
C ALA A 104 1.60 10.41 4.82
N ARG A 105 0.42 9.85 5.05
CA ARG A 105 -0.42 10.29 6.16
C ARG A 105 -0.04 9.65 7.48
N CYS A 106 0.17 8.33 7.51
CA CYS A 106 0.43 7.65 8.79
C CYS A 106 1.84 7.07 8.91
N GLY A 107 2.63 7.12 7.84
CA GLY A 107 3.98 6.60 7.88
C GLY A 107 4.10 5.09 7.78
N GLY A 108 2.99 4.39 7.57
CA GLY A 108 3.05 2.93 7.49
C GLY A 108 3.83 2.44 6.29
N HIS A 109 4.57 1.35 6.46
CA HIS A 109 5.37 0.77 5.39
C HIS A 109 4.47 0.09 4.37
N LEU A 110 4.60 0.49 3.09
CA LEU A 110 3.78 -0.06 2.03
C LEU A 110 4.55 -1.04 1.16
N GLY A 111 5.79 -0.72 0.85
CA GLY A 111 6.59 -1.54 -0.04
C GLY A 111 7.79 -0.76 -0.52
N HIS A 112 8.19 -1.02 -1.77
CA HIS A 112 9.37 -0.37 -2.36
C HIS A 112 9.05 0.02 -3.79
N VAL A 113 9.78 1.01 -4.31
CA VAL A 113 9.65 1.41 -5.70
C VAL A 113 10.96 1.15 -6.42
N PHE A 114 10.87 0.66 -7.65
CA PHE A 114 12.01 0.34 -8.50
C PHE A 114 11.87 1.08 -9.83
N SER A 115 12.96 1.24 -10.54
CA SER A 115 12.95 2.02 -11.78
C SER A 115 12.80 1.15 -13.03
N ASP A 116 12.31 -0.08 -12.86
CA ASP A 116 12.12 -1.00 -13.98
C ASP A 116 10.64 -1.18 -14.30
N GLY A 117 9.86 -0.13 -14.20
CA GLY A 117 8.44 -0.19 -14.48
C GLY A 117 8.10 0.25 -15.90
N PRO A 118 6.80 0.24 -16.22
CA PRO A 118 6.35 0.57 -17.58
C PRO A 118 6.22 2.07 -17.77
N ARG A 119 6.06 2.49 -19.01
CA ARG A 119 5.71 3.85 -19.31
C ARG A 119 4.35 4.14 -18.73
N PRO A 120 4.03 5.39 -18.39
CA PRO A 120 4.82 6.59 -18.69
C PRO A 120 5.89 6.93 -17.67
N THR A 121 5.84 6.38 -16.46
CA THR A 121 6.79 6.82 -15.43
C THR A 121 8.09 6.05 -15.41
N GLY A 122 8.07 4.79 -15.83
CA GLY A 122 9.22 3.93 -15.67
C GLY A 122 9.38 3.38 -14.26
N ASP A 123 8.43 3.65 -13.38
CA ASP A 123 8.50 3.22 -11.99
C ASP A 123 7.63 2.00 -11.73
N ARG A 124 8.10 1.14 -10.84
CA ARG A 124 7.32 -0.01 -10.39
C ARG A 124 7.17 0.11 -8.88
N TYR A 125 5.99 0.51 -8.42
CA TYR A 125 5.64 0.57 -7.01
C TYR A 125 5.15 -0.81 -6.61
N CYS A 126 5.99 -1.56 -5.92
CA CYS A 126 5.71 -2.94 -5.55
C CYS A 126 5.26 -2.95 -4.10
N MET A 127 3.97 -3.15 -3.89
CA MET A 127 3.36 -2.95 -2.57
C MET A 127 2.95 -4.27 -1.96
N ASN A 128 2.85 -4.30 -0.63
CA ASN A 128 2.34 -5.46 0.09
C ASN A 128 0.82 -5.38 0.12
N SER A 129 0.14 -6.47 -0.27
CA SER A 129 -1.31 -6.49 -0.25
C SER A 129 -1.87 -6.21 1.14
N VAL A 130 -1.19 -6.71 2.19
CA VAL A 130 -1.69 -6.54 3.55
C VAL A 130 -1.64 -5.09 4.01
N SER A 131 -0.85 -4.23 3.33
CA SER A 131 -0.80 -2.81 3.64
C SER A 131 -1.94 -2.04 3.00
N LEU A 132 -2.69 -2.67 2.12
CA LEU A 132 -3.68 -2.02 1.28
C LEU A 132 -5.07 -2.57 1.54
N GLU A 133 -6.06 -1.75 1.23
CA GLU A 133 -7.45 -2.17 1.27
C GLU A 133 -8.12 -1.62 0.03
N LEU A 134 -8.65 -2.51 -0.80
CA LEU A 134 -9.30 -2.08 -2.03
C LEU A 134 -10.72 -1.61 -1.75
N GLU A 135 -11.00 -0.39 -2.13
CA GLU A 135 -12.37 0.13 -2.12
C GLU A 135 -12.89 0.02 -3.54
N PRO A 136 -13.80 -0.93 -3.83
CA PRO A 136 -14.26 -1.10 -5.20
C PRO A 136 -15.03 0.11 -5.69
N GLU A 137 -14.92 0.34 -6.99
CA GLU A 137 -15.68 1.40 -7.60
C GLU A 137 -17.17 1.06 -7.53
N PRO A 138 -18.07 2.01 -7.25
CA PRO A 138 -19.47 1.70 -7.25
C PRO A 138 -19.87 1.24 -8.63
N HIS A 139 -20.74 0.23 -8.69
CA HIS A 139 -21.25 -0.20 -9.96
C HIS A 139 -22.28 0.83 -10.38
N GLY A 140 -22.11 1.29 -11.51
CA GLY A 140 -22.89 2.38 -11.92
C GLY A 140 -24.31 2.06 -12.03
N GLU A 141 -24.96 2.53 -11.65
CA GLU A 141 -26.02 2.31 -11.71
C GLU A 141 -26.43 3.13 -11.81
#